data_810e765a8ff4adedcb65df7fff5d6487
#
_entry.id   810e765a8ff4adedcb65df7fff5d6487
#
_cell.length_a   1.000
_cell.length_b   1.000
_cell.length_c   1.000
_cell.angle_alpha   90.00
_cell.angle_beta   90.00
_cell.angle_gamma   90.00
#
_symmetry.space_group_name_H-M   'P 1'
#
loop_
_entity.id
_entity.type
_entity.pdbx_description
1 polymer ?
#
loop_
_entity_poly.entity_id
_entity_poly.type
_entity_poly.pdbx_seq_one_letter_code
_entity_poly.pdbx_strand_id
1 'polypeptide(L)'
;MTNKDNSIAVIMITLNEAHNLKRAFQNIKDWADEIYILDSYSQDETIDLCIDNNVKVIQKKFVNFGDQWNYALNAFDVKSKWVMKLDPDEILSEELKENIKSLTAKNHFDGFYINRRLWFLDKPLPVNQRILRIWKNNSCKFSDSLVNEYPQVSGKLGFCPGELKHFDSPNLEHWLYKQNKYTTSEALAVHRNLNFAAEPKLFGSSLERRMFVKKYFYKLPFRYQILFLYHYLYLGAFKAGKVGWMWSNLRCLVYRITDYKIYELRNLGELSYSIDHGPGEPDSRCEQH
;
A
#
# COMPACT_ATOMS: atom_id res chain seq x y z
N MET A 1 -25.29 5.05 -24.65
CA MET A 1 -24.04 5.78 -24.96
C MET A 1 -23.44 6.17 -23.62
N THR A 2 -22.40 5.51 -23.18
CA THR A 2 -21.68 5.87 -21.95
C THR A 2 -21.05 7.24 -22.17
N ASN A 3 -21.34 8.15 -21.25
CA ASN A 3 -20.81 9.52 -21.29
C ASN A 3 -19.29 9.43 -21.11
N LYS A 4 -18.51 9.54 -22.19
CA LYS A 4 -17.04 9.41 -22.21
C LYS A 4 -16.32 10.36 -21.26
N ASP A 5 -17.02 11.40 -20.80
CA ASP A 5 -16.42 12.49 -20.01
C ASP A 5 -16.13 12.14 -18.54
N ASN A 6 -16.72 11.08 -17.97
CA ASN A 6 -16.44 10.62 -16.61
C ASN A 6 -16.08 9.13 -16.53
N SER A 7 -15.62 8.55 -17.65
CA SER A 7 -15.18 7.15 -17.68
C SER A 7 -13.91 6.96 -16.83
N ILE A 8 -13.84 5.83 -16.12
CA ILE A 8 -12.82 5.52 -15.14
C ILE A 8 -12.21 4.16 -15.48
N ALA A 9 -10.89 4.15 -15.69
CA ALA A 9 -10.10 2.93 -15.73
C ALA A 9 -9.50 2.64 -14.35
N VAL A 10 -9.60 1.40 -13.89
CA VAL A 10 -8.89 0.92 -12.71
C VAL A 10 -7.65 0.16 -13.15
N ILE A 11 -6.50 0.50 -12.60
CA ILE A 11 -5.24 -0.22 -12.82
C ILE A 11 -4.78 -0.81 -11.49
N MET A 12 -4.42 -2.09 -11.50
CA MET A 12 -3.83 -2.80 -10.36
C MET A 12 -2.49 -3.42 -10.77
N ILE A 13 -1.57 -3.54 -9.82
CA ILE A 13 -0.37 -4.38 -9.94
C ILE A 13 -0.52 -5.57 -9.02
N THR A 14 -0.13 -6.76 -9.47
CA THR A 14 -0.36 -8.01 -8.75
C THR A 14 0.89 -8.88 -8.67
N LEU A 15 0.96 -9.66 -7.59
CA LEU A 15 1.83 -10.81 -7.42
C LEU A 15 1.20 -11.75 -6.40
N ASN A 16 0.66 -12.89 -6.85
CA ASN A 16 0.00 -13.89 -6.02
C ASN A 16 -1.17 -13.30 -5.18
N GLU A 17 -2.09 -12.63 -5.87
CA GLU A 17 -3.21 -11.88 -5.29
C GLU A 17 -4.59 -12.54 -5.53
N ALA A 18 -4.63 -13.81 -5.92
CA ALA A 18 -5.88 -14.52 -6.22
C ALA A 18 -6.92 -14.42 -5.11
N HIS A 19 -6.48 -14.48 -3.84
CA HIS A 19 -7.33 -14.39 -2.67
C HIS A 19 -8.02 -13.02 -2.49
N ASN A 20 -7.41 -11.93 -2.99
CA ASN A 20 -7.95 -10.58 -2.93
C ASN A 20 -8.74 -10.21 -4.19
N LEU A 21 -8.30 -10.67 -5.36
CA LEU A 21 -8.88 -10.27 -6.65
C LEU A 21 -10.35 -10.61 -6.79
N LYS A 22 -10.83 -11.77 -6.29
CA LYS A 22 -12.25 -12.13 -6.33
C LYS A 22 -13.13 -11.04 -5.71
N ARG A 23 -12.73 -10.54 -4.55
CA ARG A 23 -13.45 -9.47 -3.84
C ARG A 23 -13.27 -8.11 -4.53
N ALA A 24 -12.07 -7.80 -5.00
CA ALA A 24 -11.79 -6.57 -5.73
C ALA A 24 -12.64 -6.49 -7.01
N PHE A 25 -12.66 -7.54 -7.84
CA PHE A 25 -13.48 -7.58 -9.05
C PHE A 25 -14.98 -7.44 -8.76
N GLN A 26 -15.51 -8.15 -7.76
CA GLN A 26 -16.90 -7.99 -7.35
C GLN A 26 -17.24 -6.55 -6.95
N ASN A 27 -16.28 -5.82 -6.37
CA ASN A 27 -16.48 -4.45 -5.96
C ASN A 27 -16.49 -3.45 -7.12
N ILE A 28 -15.69 -3.69 -8.19
CA ILE A 28 -15.46 -2.67 -9.23
C ILE A 28 -16.02 -3.02 -10.61
N LYS A 29 -16.37 -4.28 -10.90
CA LYS A 29 -16.75 -4.76 -12.25
C LYS A 29 -17.90 -3.99 -12.91
N ASP A 30 -18.90 -3.57 -12.12
CA ASP A 30 -20.06 -2.84 -12.60
C ASP A 30 -19.91 -1.31 -12.44
N TRP A 31 -18.79 -0.88 -11.88
CA TRP A 31 -18.50 0.52 -11.58
C TRP A 31 -17.39 1.11 -12.46
N ALA A 32 -16.32 0.36 -12.71
CA ALA A 32 -15.22 0.76 -13.58
C ALA A 32 -15.58 0.53 -15.06
N ASP A 33 -15.19 1.46 -15.91
CA ASP A 33 -15.41 1.32 -17.36
C ASP A 33 -14.34 0.42 -18.01
N GLU A 34 -13.15 0.37 -17.42
CA GLU A 34 -12.03 -0.47 -17.85
C GLU A 34 -11.26 -0.96 -16.62
N ILE A 35 -10.78 -2.20 -16.68
CA ILE A 35 -9.93 -2.81 -15.64
C ILE A 35 -8.68 -3.37 -16.30
N TYR A 36 -7.51 -3.03 -15.74
CA TYR A 36 -6.20 -3.44 -16.20
C TYR A 36 -5.37 -4.00 -15.05
N ILE A 37 -4.63 -5.07 -15.32
CA ILE A 37 -3.71 -5.67 -14.36
C ILE A 37 -2.32 -5.79 -14.96
N LEU A 38 -1.33 -5.28 -14.24
CA LEU A 38 0.07 -5.58 -14.49
C LEU A 38 0.54 -6.61 -13.46
N ASP A 39 0.74 -7.84 -13.92
CA ASP A 39 1.13 -8.95 -13.07
C ASP A 39 2.64 -9.17 -13.06
N SER A 40 3.19 -9.52 -11.90
CA SER A 40 4.63 -9.77 -11.71
C SER A 40 5.00 -11.26 -11.78
N TYR A 41 4.39 -12.02 -12.71
CA TYR A 41 4.52 -13.47 -12.86
C TYR A 41 4.00 -14.26 -11.67
N SER A 42 2.75 -14.04 -11.31
CA SER A 42 2.04 -14.80 -10.28
C SER A 42 2.06 -16.30 -10.56
N GLN A 43 2.16 -17.10 -9.50
CA GLN A 43 2.20 -18.57 -9.56
C GLN A 43 0.91 -19.20 -9.01
N ASP A 44 -0.04 -18.38 -8.55
CA ASP A 44 -1.37 -18.78 -8.09
C ASP A 44 -2.43 -18.54 -9.18
N GLU A 45 -3.71 -18.66 -8.85
CA GLU A 45 -4.85 -18.46 -9.76
C GLU A 45 -5.06 -16.97 -10.18
N THR A 46 -4.12 -16.06 -9.92
CA THR A 46 -4.25 -14.62 -10.22
C THR A 46 -4.57 -14.39 -11.70
N ILE A 47 -3.84 -15.04 -12.61
CA ILE A 47 -4.01 -14.87 -14.07
C ILE A 47 -5.32 -15.48 -14.55
N ASP A 48 -5.66 -16.68 -14.07
CA ASP A 48 -6.92 -17.36 -14.42
C ASP A 48 -8.14 -16.50 -14.05
N LEU A 49 -8.11 -15.89 -12.86
CA LEU A 49 -9.14 -14.95 -12.42
C LEU A 49 -9.26 -13.70 -13.31
N CYS A 50 -8.14 -13.19 -13.84
CA CYS A 50 -8.18 -12.09 -14.81
C CYS A 50 -8.86 -12.50 -16.11
N ILE A 51 -8.53 -13.68 -16.64
CA ILE A 51 -9.10 -14.22 -17.87
C ILE A 51 -10.60 -14.45 -17.69
N ASP A 52 -11.02 -15.11 -16.61
CA ASP A 52 -12.42 -15.40 -16.30
C ASP A 52 -13.31 -14.15 -16.16
N ASN A 53 -12.72 -13.03 -15.75
CA ASN A 53 -13.40 -11.74 -15.63
C ASN A 53 -13.21 -10.82 -16.85
N ASN A 54 -12.62 -11.29 -17.95
CA ASN A 54 -12.31 -10.52 -19.16
C ASN A 54 -11.47 -9.25 -18.86
N VAL A 55 -10.58 -9.32 -17.87
CA VAL A 55 -9.69 -8.24 -17.49
C VAL A 55 -8.43 -8.30 -18.36
N LYS A 56 -8.00 -7.14 -18.86
CA LYS A 56 -6.75 -7.05 -19.64
C LYS A 56 -5.55 -7.17 -18.72
N VAL A 57 -4.72 -8.18 -18.95
CA VAL A 57 -3.52 -8.44 -18.14
C VAL A 57 -2.26 -8.41 -19.01
N ILE A 58 -1.19 -7.81 -18.49
CA ILE A 58 0.17 -7.85 -19.02
C ILE A 58 1.06 -8.37 -17.91
N GLN A 59 2.06 -9.19 -18.26
CA GLN A 59 3.06 -9.65 -17.30
C GLN A 59 4.38 -8.92 -17.49
N LYS A 60 4.99 -8.48 -16.39
CA LYS A 60 6.29 -7.83 -16.37
C LYS A 60 7.04 -8.19 -15.10
N LYS A 61 8.31 -8.61 -15.25
CA LYS A 61 9.18 -8.87 -14.09
C LYS A 61 9.26 -7.63 -13.19
N PHE A 62 9.09 -7.85 -11.91
CA PHE A 62 9.18 -6.78 -10.91
C PHE A 62 10.62 -6.25 -10.81
N VAL A 63 10.75 -4.93 -10.82
CA VAL A 63 12.01 -4.22 -10.55
C VAL A 63 11.87 -3.40 -9.28
N ASN A 64 10.90 -2.48 -9.26
CA ASN A 64 10.44 -1.73 -8.10
C ASN A 64 9.04 -1.20 -8.38
N PHE A 65 8.35 -0.67 -7.35
CA PHE A 65 6.97 -0.21 -7.49
C PHE A 65 6.84 0.98 -8.45
N GLY A 66 7.79 1.93 -8.45
CA GLY A 66 7.75 3.08 -9.37
C GLY A 66 7.85 2.64 -10.84
N ASP A 67 8.76 1.71 -11.14
CA ASP A 67 8.91 1.11 -12.47
C ASP A 67 7.65 0.35 -12.90
N GLN A 68 7.06 -0.47 -12.00
CA GLN A 68 5.83 -1.19 -12.29
C GLN A 68 4.67 -0.24 -12.61
N TRP A 69 4.46 0.79 -11.80
CA TRP A 69 3.39 1.75 -12.04
C TRP A 69 3.60 2.58 -13.30
N ASN A 70 4.82 3.07 -13.55
CA ASN A 70 5.13 3.80 -14.78
C ASN A 70 4.96 2.92 -16.01
N TYR A 71 5.35 1.65 -15.93
CA TYR A 71 5.12 0.71 -17.03
C TYR A 71 3.62 0.49 -17.26
N ALA A 72 2.84 0.23 -16.22
CA ALA A 72 1.39 0.02 -16.32
C ALA A 72 0.68 1.23 -16.97
N LEU A 73 1.03 2.45 -16.57
CA LEU A 73 0.46 3.67 -17.13
C LEU A 73 0.76 3.87 -18.62
N ASN A 74 1.87 3.30 -19.13
CA ASN A 74 2.29 3.45 -20.52
C ASN A 74 1.94 2.24 -21.40
N ALA A 75 1.88 1.03 -20.84
CA ALA A 75 1.68 -0.20 -21.60
C ALA A 75 0.22 -0.46 -21.97
N PHE A 76 -0.72 0.03 -21.15
CA PHE A 76 -2.14 -0.12 -21.43
C PHE A 76 -2.66 1.03 -22.29
N ASP A 77 -3.39 0.71 -23.35
CA ASP A 77 -4.12 1.68 -24.18
C ASP A 77 -5.44 2.08 -23.48
N VAL A 78 -5.32 2.86 -22.40
CA VAL A 78 -6.44 3.32 -21.58
C VAL A 78 -7.27 4.35 -22.34
N LYS A 79 -8.56 4.05 -22.58
CA LYS A 79 -9.49 4.96 -23.28
C LYS A 79 -10.28 5.86 -22.34
N SER A 80 -10.38 5.47 -21.08
CA SER A 80 -11.07 6.25 -20.05
C SER A 80 -10.36 7.57 -19.77
N LYS A 81 -11.14 8.59 -19.46
CA LYS A 81 -10.63 9.93 -19.12
C LYS A 81 -9.92 9.98 -17.77
N TRP A 82 -10.33 9.13 -16.84
CA TRP A 82 -9.78 9.05 -15.50
C TRP A 82 -9.14 7.70 -15.25
N VAL A 83 -8.06 7.72 -14.48
CA VAL A 83 -7.35 6.51 -14.03
C VAL A 83 -7.38 6.46 -12.52
N MET A 84 -7.71 5.31 -11.98
CA MET A 84 -7.62 5.02 -10.56
C MET A 84 -6.59 3.93 -10.30
N LYS A 85 -5.61 4.24 -9.45
CA LYS A 85 -4.75 3.22 -8.82
C LYS A 85 -5.54 2.52 -7.73
N LEU A 86 -5.62 1.20 -7.80
CA LEU A 86 -6.22 0.36 -6.76
C LEU A 86 -5.28 -0.80 -6.44
N ASP A 87 -5.08 -1.08 -5.17
CA ASP A 87 -4.34 -2.28 -4.77
C ASP A 87 -5.36 -3.44 -4.59
N PRO A 88 -5.03 -4.72 -4.88
CA PRO A 88 -5.98 -5.83 -4.85
C PRO A 88 -6.66 -6.04 -3.49
N ASP A 89 -6.01 -5.62 -2.40
CA ASP A 89 -6.51 -5.69 -1.03
C ASP A 89 -7.34 -4.47 -0.61
N GLU A 90 -7.70 -3.60 -1.57
CA GLU A 90 -8.48 -2.39 -1.35
C GLU A 90 -9.91 -2.51 -1.92
N ILE A 91 -10.90 -2.00 -1.17
CA ILE A 91 -12.33 -2.04 -1.51
C ILE A 91 -12.93 -0.64 -1.37
N LEU A 92 -13.56 -0.16 -2.43
CA LEU A 92 -14.27 1.12 -2.42
C LEU A 92 -15.60 0.98 -1.65
N SER A 93 -15.89 1.92 -0.74
CA SER A 93 -17.23 2.08 -0.21
C SER A 93 -18.20 2.60 -1.28
N GLU A 94 -19.48 2.34 -1.17
CA GLU A 94 -20.49 2.85 -2.14
C GLU A 94 -20.48 4.38 -2.15
N GLU A 95 -20.37 5.04 -0.98
CA GLU A 95 -20.20 6.48 -0.88
C GLU A 95 -19.00 6.98 -1.70
N LEU A 96 -17.85 6.29 -1.62
CA LEU A 96 -16.67 6.67 -2.38
C LEU A 96 -16.90 6.54 -3.89
N LYS A 97 -17.53 5.45 -4.33
CA LYS A 97 -17.87 5.22 -5.75
C LYS A 97 -18.75 6.32 -6.31
N GLU A 98 -19.80 6.69 -5.59
CA GLU A 98 -20.73 7.75 -5.98
C GLU A 98 -20.03 9.12 -6.05
N ASN A 99 -19.23 9.46 -5.03
CA ASN A 99 -18.49 10.70 -4.98
C ASN A 99 -17.44 10.80 -6.09
N ILE A 100 -16.74 9.71 -6.42
CA ILE A 100 -15.80 9.69 -7.55
C ILE A 100 -16.54 10.00 -8.85
N LYS A 101 -17.62 9.31 -9.17
CA LYS A 101 -18.40 9.57 -10.41
C LYS A 101 -18.93 11.00 -10.47
N SER A 102 -19.42 11.54 -9.35
CA SER A 102 -19.88 12.93 -9.27
C SER A 102 -18.78 13.96 -9.47
N LEU A 103 -17.63 13.78 -8.83
CA LEU A 103 -16.52 14.72 -8.88
C LEU A 103 -15.76 14.68 -10.21
N THR A 104 -15.60 13.50 -10.81
CA THR A 104 -14.99 13.35 -12.13
C THR A 104 -15.84 13.98 -13.23
N ALA A 105 -17.17 13.89 -13.12
CA ALA A 105 -18.10 14.55 -14.04
C ALA A 105 -18.01 16.09 -13.99
N LYS A 106 -17.80 16.67 -12.79
CA LYS A 106 -17.62 18.13 -12.63
C LYS A 106 -16.31 18.66 -13.23
N ASN A 107 -15.30 17.82 -13.38
CA ASN A 107 -14.02 18.10 -14.03
C ASN A 107 -13.28 19.35 -13.52
N HIS A 108 -13.45 19.72 -12.24
CA HIS A 108 -12.83 20.90 -11.61
C HIS A 108 -11.39 20.68 -11.13
N PHE A 109 -10.96 19.42 -11.08
CA PHE A 109 -9.66 19.00 -10.60
C PHE A 109 -9.00 18.05 -11.59
N ASP A 110 -7.70 17.84 -11.45
CA ASP A 110 -6.90 16.93 -12.28
C ASP A 110 -6.57 15.62 -11.57
N GLY A 111 -6.80 15.57 -10.26
CA GLY A 111 -6.68 14.36 -9.45
C GLY A 111 -7.31 14.53 -8.08
N PHE A 112 -7.49 13.41 -7.38
CA PHE A 112 -8.15 13.39 -6.07
C PHE A 112 -7.40 12.53 -5.06
N TYR A 113 -7.21 13.11 -3.88
CA TYR A 113 -6.90 12.39 -2.67
C TYR A 113 -8.16 11.71 -2.15
N ILE A 114 -8.00 10.50 -1.59
CA ILE A 114 -9.05 9.76 -0.90
C ILE A 114 -8.56 9.32 0.48
N ASN A 115 -9.47 8.99 1.39
CA ASN A 115 -9.11 8.41 2.68
C ASN A 115 -9.05 6.89 2.56
N ARG A 116 -7.85 6.32 2.80
CA ARG A 116 -7.66 4.88 2.97
C ARG A 116 -7.68 4.54 4.45
N ARG A 117 -8.56 3.62 4.84
CA ARG A 117 -8.70 3.16 6.21
C ARG A 117 -8.28 1.72 6.36
N LEU A 118 -7.41 1.46 7.33
CA LEU A 118 -6.97 0.10 7.61
C LEU A 118 -8.09 -0.72 8.27
N TRP A 119 -8.33 -1.91 7.73
CA TRP A 119 -9.19 -2.95 8.29
C TRP A 119 -8.31 -4.12 8.74
N PHE A 120 -8.55 -4.63 9.93
CA PHE A 120 -7.81 -5.75 10.51
C PHE A 120 -8.79 -6.70 11.19
N LEU A 121 -8.75 -7.99 10.81
CA LEU A 121 -9.71 -9.00 11.27
C LEU A 121 -11.17 -8.51 11.16
N ASP A 122 -11.53 -8.01 9.99
CA ASP A 122 -12.85 -7.47 9.65
C ASP A 122 -13.35 -6.32 10.52
N LYS A 123 -12.47 -5.63 11.22
CA LYS A 123 -12.79 -4.43 11.98
C LYS A 123 -12.03 -3.21 11.47
N PRO A 124 -12.73 -2.08 11.29
CA PRO A 124 -12.09 -0.83 10.91
C PRO A 124 -11.22 -0.32 12.08
N LEU A 125 -9.97 -0.02 11.79
CA LEU A 125 -9.07 0.62 12.74
C LEU A 125 -9.03 2.13 12.53
N PRO A 126 -8.66 2.92 13.55
CA PRO A 126 -8.53 4.38 13.43
C PRO A 126 -7.22 4.78 12.71
N VAL A 127 -6.79 3.98 11.77
CA VAL A 127 -5.59 4.22 10.96
C VAL A 127 -6.04 4.67 9.58
N ASN A 128 -6.03 5.99 9.38
CA ASN A 128 -6.43 6.61 8.13
C ASN A 128 -5.22 7.23 7.43
N GLN A 129 -5.16 7.09 6.12
CA GLN A 129 -4.15 7.69 5.28
C GLN A 129 -4.82 8.45 4.13
N ARG A 130 -4.46 9.71 3.97
CA ARG A 130 -4.86 10.48 2.81
C ARG A 130 -3.88 10.21 1.68
N ILE A 131 -4.35 9.55 0.62
CA ILE A 131 -3.53 9.10 -0.51
C ILE A 131 -4.10 9.59 -1.84
N LEU A 132 -3.23 9.91 -2.79
CA LEU A 132 -3.62 10.27 -4.15
C LEU A 132 -3.85 8.98 -4.94
N ARG A 133 -5.07 8.78 -5.44
CA ARG A 133 -5.48 7.51 -6.07
C ARG A 133 -6.15 7.68 -7.43
N ILE A 134 -6.61 8.89 -7.76
CA ILE A 134 -7.37 9.14 -8.98
C ILE A 134 -6.78 10.36 -9.67
N TRP A 135 -6.64 10.28 -11.00
CA TRP A 135 -6.13 11.38 -11.82
C TRP A 135 -6.62 11.27 -13.26
N LYS A 136 -6.52 12.36 -14.02
CA LYS A 136 -6.78 12.36 -15.45
C LYS A 136 -5.76 11.47 -16.18
N ASN A 137 -6.22 10.74 -17.16
CA ASN A 137 -5.33 9.88 -17.96
C ASN A 137 -4.16 10.71 -18.53
N ASN A 138 -2.98 10.12 -18.61
CA ASN A 138 -1.71 10.73 -19.04
C ASN A 138 -1.20 11.93 -18.19
N SER A 139 -1.76 12.17 -16.99
CA SER A 139 -1.31 13.27 -16.12
C SER A 139 -0.46 12.85 -14.94
N CYS A 140 -0.19 11.54 -14.77
CA CYS A 140 0.53 10.98 -13.64
C CYS A 140 1.82 10.31 -14.04
N LYS A 141 2.85 10.50 -13.23
CA LYS A 141 4.11 9.76 -13.26
C LYS A 141 4.48 9.37 -11.83
N PHE A 142 5.05 8.19 -11.65
CA PHE A 142 5.59 7.76 -10.35
C PHE A 142 7.08 8.10 -10.26
N SER A 143 7.54 8.43 -9.06
CA SER A 143 8.97 8.65 -8.80
C SER A 143 9.74 7.33 -8.91
N ASP A 144 10.97 7.37 -9.40
CA ASP A 144 11.87 6.21 -9.54
C ASP A 144 12.52 5.81 -8.18
N SER A 145 11.90 6.15 -7.05
CA SER A 145 12.45 5.79 -5.74
C SER A 145 12.23 4.30 -5.45
N LEU A 146 13.27 3.64 -4.91
CA LEU A 146 13.23 2.22 -4.54
C LEU A 146 12.19 1.91 -3.46
N VAL A 147 11.86 2.89 -2.62
CA VAL A 147 10.91 2.74 -1.50
C VAL A 147 10.07 4.00 -1.40
N ASN A 148 8.74 3.83 -1.25
CA ASN A 148 7.74 4.90 -1.17
C ASN A 148 7.58 5.68 -2.48
N GLU A 149 7.18 4.97 -3.52
CA GLU A 149 6.73 5.59 -4.77
C GLU A 149 5.52 6.50 -4.52
N TYR A 150 5.59 7.74 -5.00
CA TYR A 150 4.49 8.68 -4.93
C TYR A 150 4.00 9.03 -6.33
N PRO A 151 2.67 8.96 -6.58
CA PRO A 151 2.12 9.50 -7.81
C PRO A 151 2.31 11.02 -7.84
N GLN A 152 2.91 11.50 -8.90
CA GLN A 152 3.07 12.92 -9.21
C GLN A 152 2.08 13.27 -10.30
N VAL A 153 1.10 14.06 -9.97
CA VAL A 153 0.03 14.48 -10.90
C VAL A 153 0.15 15.96 -11.16
N SER A 154 0.19 16.31 -12.43
CA SER A 154 0.20 17.73 -12.86
C SER A 154 -1.20 18.32 -12.76
N GLY A 155 -1.31 19.53 -12.19
CA GLY A 155 -2.57 20.27 -12.12
C GLY A 155 -3.15 20.39 -10.72
N LYS A 156 -4.44 20.71 -10.65
CA LYS A 156 -5.16 21.00 -9.40
C LYS A 156 -5.67 19.72 -8.76
N LEU A 157 -5.28 19.47 -7.51
CA LEU A 157 -5.70 18.30 -6.76
C LEU A 157 -6.84 18.63 -5.80
N GLY A 158 -7.85 17.76 -5.75
CA GLY A 158 -8.99 17.83 -4.85
C GLY A 158 -8.98 16.73 -3.81
N PHE A 159 -10.04 16.67 -3.02
CA PHE A 159 -10.32 15.59 -2.08
C PHE A 159 -11.67 14.96 -2.42
N CYS A 160 -11.73 13.64 -2.49
CA CYS A 160 -12.94 12.86 -2.68
C CYS A 160 -13.37 12.25 -1.34
N PRO A 161 -14.54 12.59 -0.80
CA PRO A 161 -15.06 11.95 0.41
C PRO A 161 -15.40 10.48 0.18
N GLY A 162 -15.53 9.73 1.29
CA GLY A 162 -15.76 8.29 1.29
C GLY A 162 -14.53 7.52 1.75
N GLU A 163 -14.68 6.22 1.88
CA GLU A 163 -13.67 5.34 2.46
C GLU A 163 -13.17 4.32 1.44
N LEU A 164 -11.85 4.24 1.27
CA LEU A 164 -11.17 3.11 0.67
C LEU A 164 -10.75 2.16 1.80
N LYS A 165 -11.37 1.00 1.87
CA LYS A 165 -11.09 -0.01 2.90
C LYS A 165 -9.87 -0.80 2.47
N HIS A 166 -8.84 -0.87 3.32
CA HIS A 166 -7.61 -1.60 3.07
C HIS A 166 -7.51 -2.82 3.99
N PHE A 167 -7.57 -4.00 3.42
CA PHE A 167 -7.50 -5.28 4.11
C PHE A 167 -6.09 -5.85 3.99
N ASP A 168 -5.17 -5.30 4.78
CA ASP A 168 -3.72 -5.56 4.70
C ASP A 168 -3.33 -7.05 4.64
N SER A 169 -4.09 -7.91 5.29
CA SER A 169 -3.79 -9.35 5.35
C SER A 169 -5.04 -10.18 5.62
N PRO A 170 -5.22 -11.34 4.95
CA PRO A 170 -6.39 -12.19 5.10
C PRO A 170 -6.48 -12.84 6.49
N ASN A 171 -5.34 -13.08 7.14
CA ASN A 171 -5.25 -13.68 8.46
C ASN A 171 -3.97 -13.26 9.19
N LEU A 172 -3.83 -13.69 10.44
CA LEU A 172 -2.68 -13.33 11.28
C LEU A 172 -1.37 -13.98 10.80
N GLU A 173 -1.42 -15.19 10.24
CA GLU A 173 -0.24 -15.90 9.73
C GLU A 173 0.38 -15.12 8.57
N HIS A 174 -0.42 -14.74 7.58
CA HIS A 174 0.02 -13.90 6.46
C HIS A 174 0.54 -12.54 6.94
N TRP A 175 -0.12 -11.93 7.92
CA TRP A 175 0.33 -10.68 8.51
C TRP A 175 1.72 -10.84 9.17
N LEU A 176 1.93 -11.89 9.97
CA LEU A 176 3.22 -12.17 10.62
C LEU A 176 4.32 -12.42 9.61
N TYR A 177 4.04 -13.19 8.55
CA TYR A 177 4.99 -13.44 7.47
C TYR A 177 5.41 -12.11 6.79
N LYS A 178 4.46 -11.27 6.45
CA LYS A 178 4.68 -9.94 5.88
C LYS A 178 5.50 -9.05 6.82
N GLN A 179 5.13 -9.00 8.11
CA GLN A 179 5.88 -8.22 9.11
C GLN A 179 7.29 -8.76 9.34
N ASN A 180 7.49 -10.08 9.23
CA ASN A 180 8.84 -10.67 9.33
C ASN A 180 9.76 -10.10 8.22
N LYS A 181 9.29 -10.02 6.97
CA LYS A 181 10.04 -9.40 5.86
C LYS A 181 10.32 -7.92 6.10
N TYR A 182 9.30 -7.15 6.48
CA TYR A 182 9.46 -5.70 6.75
C TYR A 182 10.46 -5.42 7.88
N THR A 183 10.38 -6.17 8.97
CA THR A 183 11.29 -5.99 10.11
C THR A 183 12.73 -6.37 9.78
N THR A 184 12.95 -7.36 8.89
CA THR A 184 14.27 -7.71 8.38
C THR A 184 14.84 -6.59 7.53
N SER A 185 14.09 -6.09 6.56
CA SER A 185 14.51 -4.97 5.70
C SER A 185 14.84 -3.72 6.52
N GLU A 186 14.02 -3.41 7.51
CA GLU A 186 14.24 -2.28 8.42
C GLU A 186 15.49 -2.46 9.27
N ALA A 187 15.72 -3.66 9.81
CA ALA A 187 16.88 -3.95 10.62
C ALA A 187 18.18 -3.87 9.81
N LEU A 188 18.17 -4.39 8.58
CA LEU A 188 19.31 -4.27 7.65
C LEU A 188 19.58 -2.83 7.27
N ALA A 189 18.55 -2.02 6.99
CA ALA A 189 18.70 -0.61 6.71
C ALA A 189 19.38 0.16 7.86
N VAL A 190 18.98 -0.14 9.10
CA VAL A 190 19.60 0.44 10.30
C VAL A 190 21.03 -0.06 10.48
N HIS A 191 21.28 -1.36 10.29
CA HIS A 191 22.62 -1.95 10.45
C HIS A 191 23.62 -1.37 9.45
N ARG A 192 23.21 -1.19 8.20
CA ARG A 192 24.03 -0.62 7.13
C ARG A 192 24.13 0.91 7.16
N ASN A 193 23.56 1.57 8.15
CA ASN A 193 23.50 3.02 8.26
C ASN A 193 22.94 3.70 6.99
N LEU A 194 21.95 3.07 6.34
CA LEU A 194 21.30 3.68 5.18
C LEU A 194 20.64 4.98 5.59
N ASN A 195 20.74 5.98 4.73
CA ASN A 195 20.19 7.31 5.00
C ASN A 195 18.68 7.26 5.23
N PHE A 196 18.21 8.08 6.15
CA PHE A 196 16.79 8.33 6.31
C PHE A 196 16.19 8.90 5.01
N ALA A 197 14.93 8.61 4.73
CA ALA A 197 14.20 9.16 3.59
C ALA A 197 14.12 10.70 3.59
N ALA A 198 14.38 11.35 4.73
CA ALA A 198 14.56 12.79 4.90
C ALA A 198 15.40 13.08 6.13
N GLU A 199 15.96 14.28 6.23
CA GLU A 199 16.66 14.72 7.44
C GLU A 199 15.72 14.73 8.66
N PRO A 200 16.14 14.13 9.80
CA PRO A 200 15.32 14.12 11.01
C PRO A 200 15.22 15.51 11.64
N LYS A 201 14.07 16.20 11.50
CA LYS A 201 13.81 17.52 12.08
C LYS A 201 12.50 17.52 12.88
N LEU A 202 12.55 18.06 14.12
CA LEU A 202 11.36 18.13 15.01
C LEU A 202 10.29 19.08 14.46
N PHE A 203 10.68 20.21 13.90
CA PHE A 203 9.81 21.27 13.38
C PHE A 203 9.81 21.31 11.84
N GLY A 204 10.04 20.19 11.18
CA GLY A 204 10.04 20.05 9.73
C GLY A 204 8.70 19.60 9.15
N SER A 205 8.74 19.13 7.91
CA SER A 205 7.64 18.48 7.21
C SER A 205 7.16 17.23 7.96
N SER A 206 5.99 16.69 7.57
CA SER A 206 5.47 15.46 8.19
C SER A 206 6.43 14.27 8.06
N LEU A 207 7.21 14.22 6.97
CA LEU A 207 8.22 13.19 6.73
C LEU A 207 9.44 13.39 7.65
N GLU A 208 9.97 14.60 7.74
CA GLU A 208 11.13 14.94 8.60
C GLU A 208 10.81 14.69 10.09
N ARG A 209 9.60 15.04 10.54
CA ARG A 209 9.13 14.73 11.90
C ARG A 209 9.05 13.22 12.16
N ARG A 210 8.55 12.44 11.20
CA ARG A 210 8.54 10.97 11.32
C ARG A 210 9.94 10.41 11.41
N MET A 211 10.89 10.93 10.62
CA MET A 211 12.30 10.50 10.69
C MET A 211 12.94 10.90 12.02
N PHE A 212 12.59 12.06 12.57
CA PHE A 212 13.02 12.49 13.90
C PHE A 212 12.51 11.52 14.99
N VAL A 213 11.21 11.23 15.00
CA VAL A 213 10.61 10.26 15.94
C VAL A 213 11.29 8.89 15.78
N LYS A 214 11.47 8.40 14.56
CA LYS A 214 12.12 7.12 14.26
C LYS A 214 13.56 7.08 14.83
N LYS A 215 14.35 8.14 14.63
CA LYS A 215 15.74 8.24 15.12
C LYS A 215 15.85 8.17 16.63
N TYR A 216 14.94 8.83 17.36
CA TYR A 216 15.00 8.93 18.81
C TYR A 216 14.17 7.88 19.53
N PHE A 217 13.21 7.24 18.86
CA PHE A 217 12.33 6.22 19.45
C PHE A 217 13.11 5.13 20.18
N TYR A 218 14.17 4.62 19.58
CA TYR A 218 14.98 3.53 20.13
C TYR A 218 15.76 3.92 21.41
N LYS A 219 15.87 5.22 21.70
CA LYS A 219 16.53 5.76 22.91
C LYS A 219 15.56 6.02 24.05
N LEU A 220 14.23 5.96 23.80
CA LEU A 220 13.22 6.27 24.81
C LEU A 220 13.07 5.12 25.81
N PRO A 221 13.09 5.40 27.14
CA PRO A 221 12.64 4.43 28.14
C PRO A 221 11.15 4.15 27.94
N PHE A 222 10.72 2.94 28.28
CA PHE A 222 9.32 2.50 28.16
C PHE A 222 8.68 2.72 26.77
N ARG A 223 9.51 2.75 25.70
CA ARG A 223 9.07 3.06 24.32
C ARG A 223 7.91 2.20 23.83
N TYR A 224 7.84 0.92 24.20
CA TYR A 224 6.76 0.04 23.77
C TYR A 224 5.45 0.33 24.49
N GLN A 225 5.50 0.70 25.77
CA GLN A 225 4.34 1.10 26.55
C GLN A 225 3.78 2.44 25.99
N ILE A 226 4.66 3.39 25.70
CA ILE A 226 4.29 4.66 25.07
C ILE A 226 3.66 4.40 23.70
N LEU A 227 4.25 3.52 22.89
CA LEU A 227 3.72 3.14 21.57
C LEU A 227 2.35 2.46 21.67
N PHE A 228 2.17 1.56 22.66
CA PHE A 228 0.88 0.93 22.91
C PHE A 228 -0.18 1.97 23.26
N LEU A 229 0.11 2.86 24.21
CA LEU A 229 -0.83 3.92 24.61
C LEU A 229 -1.14 4.87 23.45
N TYR A 230 -0.14 5.21 22.65
CA TYR A 230 -0.33 6.00 21.43
C TYR A 230 -1.33 5.33 20.47
N HIS A 231 -1.14 4.05 20.13
CA HIS A 231 -2.06 3.35 19.24
C HIS A 231 -3.43 3.11 19.90
N TYR A 232 -3.45 2.65 21.13
CA TYR A 232 -4.69 2.24 21.79
C TYR A 232 -5.56 3.42 22.20
N LEU A 233 -4.98 4.42 22.88
CA LEU A 233 -5.71 5.57 23.40
C LEU A 233 -5.71 6.75 22.42
N TYR A 234 -4.53 7.25 22.04
CA TYR A 234 -4.43 8.47 21.24
C TYR A 234 -5.02 8.32 19.84
N LEU A 235 -4.67 7.24 19.11
CA LEU A 235 -5.29 6.95 17.83
C LEU A 235 -6.71 6.37 17.96
N GLY A 236 -7.11 5.93 19.16
CA GLY A 236 -8.46 5.45 19.42
C GLY A 236 -8.71 4.01 18.99
N ALA A 237 -7.68 3.15 18.94
CA ALA A 237 -7.85 1.73 18.57
C ALA A 237 -8.78 0.99 19.55
N PHE A 238 -8.95 1.47 20.81
CA PHE A 238 -9.90 0.94 21.77
C PHE A 238 -11.34 0.88 21.24
N LYS A 239 -11.70 1.76 20.29
CA LYS A 239 -13.03 1.77 19.64
C LYS A 239 -13.30 0.49 18.82
N ALA A 240 -12.25 -0.21 18.39
CA ALA A 240 -12.34 -1.51 17.73
C ALA A 240 -12.38 -2.71 18.71
N GLY A 241 -12.51 -2.44 20.04
CA GLY A 241 -12.60 -3.45 21.08
C GLY A 241 -11.36 -4.35 21.15
N LYS A 242 -11.58 -5.67 21.26
CA LYS A 242 -10.50 -6.67 21.36
C LYS A 242 -9.53 -6.59 20.17
N VAL A 243 -10.05 -6.37 18.97
CA VAL A 243 -9.21 -6.26 17.75
C VAL A 243 -8.27 -5.05 17.84
N GLY A 244 -8.75 -3.92 18.33
CA GLY A 244 -7.92 -2.71 18.54
C GLY A 244 -6.83 -2.93 19.60
N TRP A 245 -7.14 -3.68 20.66
CA TRP A 245 -6.14 -4.08 21.65
C TRP A 245 -5.08 -5.01 21.04
N MET A 246 -5.51 -6.03 20.27
CA MET A 246 -4.60 -6.93 19.57
C MET A 246 -3.70 -6.17 18.60
N TRP A 247 -4.28 -5.28 17.78
CA TRP A 247 -3.53 -4.44 16.85
C TRP A 247 -2.46 -3.59 17.56
N SER A 248 -2.81 -2.94 18.66
CA SER A 248 -1.88 -2.10 19.41
C SER A 248 -0.69 -2.91 19.95
N ASN A 249 -0.94 -4.14 20.42
CA ASN A 249 0.13 -5.06 20.83
C ASN A 249 0.98 -5.55 19.66
N LEU A 250 0.35 -5.90 18.53
CA LEU A 250 1.06 -6.32 17.32
C LEU A 250 1.96 -5.22 16.78
N ARG A 251 1.52 -3.95 16.82
CA ARG A 251 2.38 -2.81 16.47
C ARG A 251 3.61 -2.72 17.38
N CYS A 252 3.46 -2.93 18.68
CA CYS A 252 4.59 -2.98 19.60
C CYS A 252 5.52 -4.17 19.32
N LEU A 253 4.95 -5.32 18.96
CA LEU A 253 5.69 -6.52 18.62
C LEU A 253 6.59 -6.29 17.39
N VAL A 254 6.07 -5.63 16.34
CA VAL A 254 6.86 -5.27 15.14
C VAL A 254 8.12 -4.49 15.52
N TYR A 255 8.01 -3.46 16.35
CA TYR A 255 9.17 -2.69 16.79
C TYR A 255 10.14 -3.50 17.65
N ARG A 256 9.62 -4.40 18.52
CA ARG A 256 10.47 -5.31 19.31
C ARG A 256 11.24 -6.27 18.43
N ILE A 257 10.58 -6.89 17.45
CA ILE A 257 11.23 -7.80 16.49
C ILE A 257 12.32 -7.06 15.72
N THR A 258 12.05 -5.82 15.27
CA THR A 258 13.07 -4.99 14.61
C THR A 258 14.27 -4.75 15.52
N ASP A 259 14.07 -4.41 16.81
CA ASP A 259 15.15 -4.24 17.78
C ASP A 259 15.98 -5.52 17.98
N TYR A 260 15.30 -6.67 18.08
CA TYR A 260 16.00 -7.95 18.27
C TYR A 260 16.82 -8.30 17.03
N LYS A 261 16.30 -8.07 15.82
CA LYS A 261 17.04 -8.27 14.57
C LYS A 261 18.23 -7.31 14.44
N ILE A 262 18.08 -6.06 14.85
CA ILE A 262 19.22 -5.11 14.89
C ILE A 262 20.30 -5.59 15.86
N TYR A 263 19.91 -6.09 17.03
CA TYR A 263 20.84 -6.67 18.00
C TYR A 263 21.56 -7.90 17.45
N GLU A 264 20.80 -8.80 16.81
CA GLU A 264 21.33 -10.01 16.17
C GLU A 264 22.35 -9.66 15.09
N LEU A 265 22.02 -8.75 14.16
CA LEU A 265 22.91 -8.27 13.11
C LEU A 265 24.21 -7.65 13.63
N ARG A 266 24.14 -6.91 14.74
CA ARG A 266 25.32 -6.29 15.36
C ARG A 266 26.27 -7.31 15.99
N ASN A 267 25.76 -8.40 16.51
CA ASN A 267 26.54 -9.41 17.24
C ASN A 267 26.97 -10.60 16.37
N LEU A 268 26.14 -11.01 15.40
CA LEU A 268 26.37 -12.20 14.59
C LEU A 268 26.68 -11.87 13.12
N GLY A 269 26.53 -10.61 12.71
CA GLY A 269 26.73 -10.18 11.32
C GLY A 269 25.55 -10.56 10.41
N GLU A 270 25.68 -10.28 9.13
CA GLU A 270 24.61 -10.47 8.12
C GLU A 270 24.47 -11.92 7.62
N LEU A 271 25.22 -12.87 8.16
CA LEU A 271 25.34 -14.25 7.66
C LEU A 271 24.01 -15.04 7.59
N SER A 272 22.98 -14.60 8.31
CA SER A 272 21.69 -15.31 8.40
C SER A 272 20.54 -14.63 7.63
N TYR A 273 20.75 -13.44 7.07
CA TYR A 273 19.72 -12.70 6.35
C TYR A 273 20.06 -12.64 4.88
N SER A 274 19.40 -13.44 4.05
CA SER A 274 19.39 -13.24 2.62
C SER A 274 18.74 -11.88 2.32
N ILE A 275 19.45 -11.05 1.55
CA ILE A 275 18.94 -9.71 1.14
C ILE A 275 17.86 -9.84 0.08
N ASP A 276 17.59 -11.06 -0.33
CA ASP A 276 16.66 -11.36 -1.38
C ASP A 276 15.26 -10.92 -0.97
N HIS A 277 14.81 -9.88 -1.65
CA HIS A 277 13.43 -9.48 -1.81
C HIS A 277 12.89 -8.55 -0.70
N GLY A 278 12.78 -7.29 -1.08
CA GLY A 278 11.94 -6.32 -0.39
C GLY A 278 10.48 -6.79 -0.30
N PRO A 279 9.65 -6.16 0.53
CA PRO A 279 8.22 -6.47 0.59
C PRO A 279 7.59 -6.32 -0.80
N GLY A 280 7.06 -7.38 -1.37
CA GLY A 280 6.45 -7.40 -2.71
C GLY A 280 7.29 -8.04 -3.82
N GLU A 281 8.54 -8.46 -3.55
CA GLU A 281 9.31 -9.25 -4.52
C GLU A 281 8.97 -10.74 -4.45
N PRO A 282 8.98 -11.47 -5.61
CA PRO A 282 8.79 -12.91 -5.63
C PRO A 282 9.86 -13.62 -4.79
N ASP A 283 9.47 -14.62 -4.04
CA ASP A 283 10.40 -15.45 -3.29
C ASP A 283 11.23 -16.28 -4.28
N SER A 284 12.53 -15.99 -4.42
CA SER A 284 13.45 -16.73 -5.31
C SER A 284 13.54 -18.23 -5.02
N ARG A 285 12.99 -18.67 -3.88
CA ARG A 285 12.89 -20.10 -3.56
C ARG A 285 11.85 -20.85 -4.39
N CYS A 286 11.00 -20.15 -5.14
CA CYS A 286 10.06 -20.77 -6.10
C CYS A 286 10.67 -21.07 -7.46
N GLU A 287 11.93 -20.68 -7.74
CA GLU A 287 12.61 -20.95 -9.01
C GLU A 287 13.36 -22.31 -9.05
N GLN A 288 13.27 -23.14 -7.98
CA GLN A 288 13.99 -24.43 -7.89
C GLN A 288 13.08 -25.65 -7.77
N HIS A 289 11.95 -25.68 -8.48
CA HIS A 289 11.23 -26.94 -8.68
C HIS A 289 10.71 -27.07 -10.11
#